data_da71a18ef1ac20db46f9e71286ce0e32
#
_entry.id   da71a18ef1ac20db46f9e71286ce0e32
#
_cell.length_a   1.000
_cell.length_b   1.000
_cell.length_c   1.000
_cell.angle_alpha   90.00
_cell.angle_beta   90.00
_cell.angle_gamma   90.00
#
_symmetry.space_group_name_H-M   'P 1'
#
loop_
_entity.id
_entity.type
_entity.pdbx_description
1 polymer ?
#
loop_
_entity_poly.entity_id
_entity_poly.type
_entity_poly.pdbx_seq_one_letter_code
_entity_poly.pdbx_strand_id
1 'polypeptide(L)'
;MPSPKTDIQRELERIARGDPERVIHPESVVDFAKANEGSVLHKMFPWDDTIAAHAHRLNIARQIIRVNVVMLESPLKKDIVVTVAEYISLPDHRGQGYERVTDVLSDVDRREAMLRYTIERLQAIKEVNILPELAEVAAAIAMVAEKYISCPDAKKRRRGRGDDPMMSV
;
A
#
# COMPACT_ATOMS: atom_id res chain seq x y z
N MET A 1 18.95 -9.09 10.66
CA MET A 1 18.63 -10.31 9.90
C MET A 1 17.16 -10.25 9.53
N PRO A 2 16.75 -10.28 8.24
CA PRO A 2 15.33 -10.34 7.89
C PRO A 2 14.74 -11.65 8.41
N SER A 3 13.54 -11.55 9.01
CA SER A 3 12.79 -12.72 9.46
C SER A 3 12.48 -13.66 8.28
N PRO A 4 12.50 -14.99 8.47
CA PRO A 4 12.16 -15.93 7.42
C PRO A 4 10.73 -15.66 6.93
N LYS A 5 10.57 -15.50 5.60
CA LYS A 5 9.26 -15.30 4.99
C LYS A 5 8.36 -16.50 5.23
N THR A 6 7.10 -16.25 5.57
CA THR A 6 6.07 -17.30 5.65
C THR A 6 5.78 -17.89 4.26
N ASP A 7 5.19 -19.07 4.20
CA ASP A 7 4.81 -19.71 2.94
C ASP A 7 3.82 -18.83 2.14
N ILE A 8 2.89 -18.18 2.84
CA ILE A 8 1.96 -17.21 2.26
C ILE A 8 2.71 -16.05 1.61
N GLN A 9 3.68 -15.45 2.31
CA GLN A 9 4.47 -14.34 1.77
C GLN A 9 5.23 -14.75 0.50
N ARG A 10 5.77 -15.96 0.47
CA ARG A 10 6.46 -16.50 -0.72
C ARG A 10 5.51 -16.69 -1.91
N GLU A 11 4.29 -17.15 -1.66
CA GLU A 11 3.28 -17.32 -2.71
C GLU A 11 2.77 -15.96 -3.24
N LEU A 12 2.48 -15.00 -2.35
CA LEU A 12 2.11 -13.64 -2.76
C LEU A 12 3.23 -12.95 -3.56
N GLU A 13 4.49 -13.10 -3.15
CA GLU A 13 5.63 -12.57 -3.90
C GLU A 13 5.76 -13.21 -5.29
N ARG A 14 5.44 -14.51 -5.42
CA ARG A 14 5.41 -15.20 -6.73
C ARG A 14 4.35 -14.61 -7.64
N ILE A 15 3.15 -14.34 -7.11
CA ILE A 15 2.05 -13.72 -7.85
C ILE A 15 2.47 -12.31 -8.31
N ALA A 16 3.03 -11.48 -7.41
CA ALA A 16 3.51 -10.15 -7.74
C ALA A 16 4.58 -10.15 -8.84
N ARG A 17 5.49 -11.14 -8.85
CA ARG A 17 6.52 -11.26 -9.90
C ARG A 17 5.96 -11.65 -11.27
N GLY A 18 4.78 -12.24 -11.30
CA GLY A 18 4.10 -12.59 -12.55
C GLY A 18 3.45 -11.39 -13.23
N ASP A 19 3.29 -10.29 -12.54
CA ASP A 19 2.74 -9.04 -13.05
C ASP A 19 3.86 -8.08 -13.48
N PRO A 20 3.79 -7.43 -14.67
CA PRO A 20 4.82 -6.50 -15.16
C PRO A 20 5.06 -5.31 -14.24
N GLU A 21 4.02 -4.83 -13.56
CA GLU A 21 4.06 -3.70 -12.63
C GLU A 21 4.24 -4.16 -11.18
N ARG A 22 4.36 -5.47 -10.93
CA ARG A 22 4.45 -6.09 -9.61
C ARG A 22 3.26 -5.81 -8.70
N VAL A 23 2.10 -5.58 -9.31
CA VAL A 23 0.83 -5.37 -8.61
C VAL A 23 0.18 -6.71 -8.29
N ILE A 24 -0.39 -6.84 -7.10
CA ILE A 24 -1.20 -8.01 -6.73
C ILE A 24 -2.68 -7.65 -6.83
N HIS A 25 -3.37 -8.31 -7.74
CA HIS A 25 -4.82 -8.25 -7.84
C HIS A 25 -5.45 -9.37 -7.01
N PRO A 26 -6.56 -9.13 -6.28
CA PRO A 26 -7.26 -10.18 -5.56
C PRO A 26 -7.68 -11.36 -6.47
N GLU A 27 -8.04 -11.06 -7.71
CA GLU A 27 -8.36 -12.03 -8.75
C GLU A 27 -7.18 -12.96 -9.02
N SER A 28 -5.97 -12.40 -9.20
CA SER A 28 -4.74 -13.17 -9.43
C SER A 28 -4.41 -14.10 -8.27
N VAL A 29 -4.74 -13.70 -7.04
CA VAL A 29 -4.57 -14.57 -5.85
C VAL A 29 -5.54 -15.75 -5.89
N VAL A 30 -6.81 -15.51 -6.26
CA VAL A 30 -7.82 -16.56 -6.40
C VAL A 30 -7.45 -17.52 -7.54
N ASP A 31 -7.03 -16.99 -8.70
CA ASP A 31 -6.65 -17.79 -9.88
C ASP A 31 -5.41 -18.64 -9.59
N PHE A 32 -4.40 -18.05 -8.94
CA PHE A 32 -3.22 -18.80 -8.51
C PHE A 32 -3.59 -19.92 -7.53
N ALA A 33 -4.42 -19.64 -6.54
CA ALA A 33 -4.86 -20.61 -5.55
C ALA A 33 -5.69 -21.73 -6.22
N LYS A 34 -6.56 -21.40 -7.19
CA LYS A 34 -7.36 -22.38 -7.94
C LYS A 34 -6.48 -23.28 -8.80
N ALA A 35 -5.46 -22.73 -9.44
CA ALA A 35 -4.54 -23.47 -10.31
C ALA A 35 -3.54 -24.35 -9.51
N ASN A 36 -3.31 -24.06 -8.23
CA ASN A 36 -2.31 -24.73 -7.41
C ASN A 36 -2.94 -25.36 -6.14
N GLU A 37 -3.60 -26.49 -6.29
CA GLU A 37 -4.30 -27.20 -5.21
C GLU A 37 -3.40 -27.54 -4.00
N GLY A 38 -2.10 -27.73 -4.21
CA GLY A 38 -1.11 -27.99 -3.16
C GLY A 38 -0.66 -26.75 -2.38
N SER A 39 -1.04 -25.55 -2.83
CA SER A 39 -0.58 -24.29 -2.25
C SER A 39 -1.24 -24.03 -0.88
N VAL A 40 -0.57 -23.22 -0.05
CA VAL A 40 -1.14 -22.76 1.22
C VAL A 40 -2.35 -21.85 0.96
N LEU A 41 -2.30 -21.03 -0.09
CA LEU A 41 -3.41 -20.16 -0.49
C LEU A 41 -4.63 -20.98 -0.90
N HIS A 42 -4.47 -22.12 -1.63
CA HIS A 42 -5.61 -22.95 -2.02
C HIS A 42 -6.44 -23.42 -0.82
N LYS A 43 -5.77 -23.80 0.26
CA LYS A 43 -6.42 -24.30 1.50
C LYS A 43 -7.21 -23.22 2.25
N MET A 44 -7.01 -21.95 1.91
CA MET A 44 -7.68 -20.82 2.57
C MET A 44 -8.99 -20.42 1.89
N PHE A 45 -9.34 -21.02 0.74
CA PHE A 45 -10.52 -20.66 -0.03
C PHE A 45 -11.59 -21.76 -0.02
N PRO A 46 -12.89 -21.40 0.15
CA PRO A 46 -13.99 -22.31 -0.17
C PRO A 46 -14.15 -22.40 -1.69
N TRP A 47 -14.23 -23.61 -2.25
CA TRP A 47 -14.28 -23.85 -3.70
C TRP A 47 -15.68 -24.19 -4.23
N ASP A 48 -16.73 -23.93 -3.47
CA ASP A 48 -18.10 -24.09 -3.91
C ASP A 48 -18.52 -22.96 -4.86
N ASP A 49 -18.98 -23.31 -6.06
CA ASP A 49 -19.08 -22.40 -7.22
C ASP A 49 -20.43 -21.67 -7.33
N THR A 50 -20.79 -20.91 -6.31
CA THR A 50 -21.86 -19.92 -6.44
C THR A 50 -21.29 -18.51 -6.65
N ILE A 51 -22.07 -17.58 -7.25
CA ILE A 51 -21.68 -16.16 -7.42
C ILE A 51 -21.32 -15.54 -6.05
N ALA A 52 -22.06 -15.89 -5.01
CA ALA A 52 -21.78 -15.45 -3.64
C ALA A 52 -20.43 -15.98 -3.14
N ALA A 53 -20.05 -17.21 -3.51
CA ALA A 53 -18.75 -17.79 -3.16
C ALA A 53 -17.60 -17.08 -3.85
N HIS A 54 -17.75 -16.61 -5.09
CA HIS A 54 -16.70 -15.81 -5.75
C HIS A 54 -16.46 -14.48 -5.05
N ALA A 55 -17.52 -13.72 -4.76
CA ALA A 55 -17.40 -12.47 -4.00
C ALA A 55 -16.77 -12.69 -2.62
N HIS A 56 -17.12 -13.79 -1.95
CA HIS A 56 -16.52 -14.17 -0.66
C HIS A 56 -15.03 -14.49 -0.80
N ARG A 57 -14.62 -15.24 -1.84
CA ARG A 57 -13.20 -15.52 -2.14
C ARG A 57 -12.40 -14.24 -2.35
N LEU A 58 -12.93 -13.27 -3.10
CA LEU A 58 -12.26 -11.97 -3.28
C LEU A 58 -12.08 -11.22 -1.96
N ASN A 59 -13.05 -11.28 -1.06
CA ASN A 59 -12.92 -10.68 0.27
C ASN A 59 -11.83 -11.38 1.11
N ILE A 60 -11.78 -12.72 1.07
CA ILE A 60 -10.70 -13.49 1.72
C ILE A 60 -9.34 -13.09 1.12
N ALA A 61 -9.23 -13.00 -0.20
CA ALA A 61 -7.98 -12.58 -0.86
C ALA A 61 -7.52 -11.19 -0.40
N ARG A 62 -8.44 -10.22 -0.32
CA ARG A 62 -8.13 -8.88 0.21
C ARG A 62 -7.66 -8.93 1.67
N GLN A 63 -8.26 -9.79 2.50
CA GLN A 63 -7.83 -9.97 3.90
C GLN A 63 -6.42 -10.58 3.96
N ILE A 64 -6.14 -11.63 3.19
CA ILE A 64 -4.83 -12.27 3.12
C ILE A 64 -3.75 -11.25 2.74
N ILE A 65 -4.00 -10.43 1.72
CA ILE A 65 -3.05 -9.40 1.29
C ILE A 65 -2.80 -8.38 2.41
N ARG A 66 -3.85 -7.92 3.10
CA ARG A 66 -3.76 -6.86 4.12
C ARG A 66 -3.11 -7.30 5.42
N VAL A 67 -3.23 -8.57 5.82
CA VAL A 67 -2.65 -9.05 7.10
C VAL A 67 -1.16 -9.35 6.99
N ASN A 68 -0.61 -9.42 5.76
CA ASN A 68 0.82 -9.59 5.59
C ASN A 68 1.54 -8.28 5.93
N VAL A 69 2.52 -8.38 6.82
CA VAL A 69 3.26 -7.23 7.33
C VAL A 69 4.76 -7.42 7.12
N VAL A 70 5.46 -6.31 7.02
CA VAL A 70 6.93 -6.24 6.94
C VAL A 70 7.44 -5.27 7.98
N MET A 71 8.62 -5.54 8.51
CA MET A 71 9.33 -4.66 9.42
C MET A 71 10.25 -3.74 8.62
N LEU A 72 10.10 -2.44 8.80
CA LEU A 72 10.93 -1.42 8.16
C LEU A 72 11.58 -0.54 9.22
N GLU A 73 12.84 -0.17 8.99
CA GLU A 73 13.50 0.84 9.82
C GLU A 73 12.91 2.22 9.55
N SER A 74 12.69 2.98 10.62
CA SER A 74 12.18 4.35 10.49
C SER A 74 13.25 5.25 9.83
N PRO A 75 12.91 5.97 8.76
CA PRO A 75 13.86 6.91 8.14
C PRO A 75 14.18 8.11 9.03
N LEU A 76 13.39 8.34 10.08
CA LEU A 76 13.57 9.45 11.02
C LEU A 76 14.41 9.09 12.24
N LYS A 77 14.37 7.82 12.65
CA LYS A 77 15.14 7.32 13.81
C LYS A 77 15.60 5.89 13.50
N LYS A 78 16.89 5.70 13.35
CA LYS A 78 17.51 4.41 12.96
C LYS A 78 17.24 3.25 13.93
N ASP A 79 16.90 3.56 15.19
CA ASP A 79 16.67 2.55 16.23
C ASP A 79 15.17 2.15 16.35
N ILE A 80 14.31 2.73 15.51
CA ILE A 80 12.88 2.42 15.53
C ILE A 80 12.53 1.58 14.31
N VAL A 81 12.09 0.34 14.60
CA VAL A 81 11.51 -0.56 13.61
C VAL A 81 9.99 -0.42 13.68
N VAL A 82 9.37 -0.16 12.55
CA VAL A 82 7.91 -0.08 12.42
C VAL A 82 7.39 -1.28 11.63
N THR A 83 6.29 -1.86 12.09
CA THR A 83 5.58 -2.91 11.37
C THR A 83 4.52 -2.26 10.50
N VAL A 84 4.60 -2.49 9.19
CA VAL A 84 3.67 -1.92 8.20
C VAL A 84 3.08 -3.02 7.33
N ALA A 85 1.94 -2.76 6.69
CA ALA A 85 1.40 -3.68 5.69
C ALA A 85 2.42 -3.87 4.55
N GLU A 86 2.69 -5.10 4.15
CA GLU A 86 3.63 -5.41 3.06
C GLU A 86 3.08 -4.93 1.71
N TYR A 87 1.77 -5.02 1.53
CA TYR A 87 1.08 -4.61 0.32
C TYR A 87 0.05 -3.52 0.62
N ILE A 88 0.09 -2.43 -0.13
CA ILE A 88 -0.77 -1.26 0.04
C ILE A 88 -1.46 -0.91 -1.28
N SER A 89 -2.69 -0.40 -1.19
CA SER A 89 -3.41 0.13 -2.35
C SER A 89 -3.19 1.63 -2.43
N LEU A 90 -2.68 2.11 -3.56
CA LEU A 90 -2.46 3.53 -3.78
C LEU A 90 -3.79 4.26 -4.02
N PRO A 91 -3.88 5.56 -3.63
CA PRO A 91 -5.10 6.36 -3.80
C PRO A 91 -5.56 6.45 -5.25
N ASP A 92 -4.60 6.67 -6.16
CA ASP A 92 -4.84 6.88 -7.59
C ASP A 92 -5.15 5.56 -8.32
N HIS A 93 -4.85 4.41 -7.69
CA HIS A 93 -5.05 3.07 -8.24
C HIS A 93 -6.07 2.25 -7.43
N ARG A 94 -7.06 2.92 -6.82
CA ARG A 94 -8.11 2.22 -6.06
C ARG A 94 -8.87 1.23 -6.94
N GLY A 95 -8.88 -0.03 -6.51
CA GLY A 95 -9.49 -1.12 -7.27
C GLY A 95 -8.58 -1.75 -8.32
N GLN A 96 -7.39 -1.21 -8.58
CA GLN A 96 -6.43 -1.77 -9.53
C GLN A 96 -5.45 -2.76 -8.89
N GLY A 97 -5.50 -2.94 -7.56
CA GLY A 97 -4.67 -3.91 -6.86
C GLY A 97 -3.88 -3.35 -5.68
N TYR A 98 -2.86 -4.10 -5.29
CA TYR A 98 -1.99 -3.80 -4.17
C TYR A 98 -0.53 -3.85 -4.60
N GLU A 99 0.22 -2.81 -4.30
CA GLU A 99 1.64 -2.69 -4.57
C GLU A 99 2.46 -2.97 -3.32
N ARG A 100 3.69 -3.44 -3.50
CA ARG A 100 4.58 -3.70 -2.38
C ARG A 100 5.05 -2.38 -1.75
N VAL A 101 4.95 -2.26 -0.44
CA VAL A 101 5.30 -1.02 0.28
C VAL A 101 6.75 -0.59 0.04
N THR A 102 7.69 -1.54 -0.06
CA THR A 102 9.11 -1.22 -0.36
C THR A 102 9.29 -0.59 -1.74
N ASP A 103 8.54 -1.03 -2.73
CA ASP A 103 8.60 -0.50 -4.09
C ASP A 103 8.00 0.92 -4.15
N VAL A 104 6.88 1.13 -3.46
CA VAL A 104 6.27 2.46 -3.30
C VAL A 104 7.20 3.42 -2.54
N LEU A 105 7.88 2.96 -1.48
CA LEU A 105 8.79 3.80 -0.70
C LEU A 105 10.09 4.16 -1.45
N SER A 106 10.50 3.35 -2.42
CA SER A 106 11.68 3.62 -3.27
C SER A 106 11.41 4.63 -4.38
N ASP A 107 10.15 4.79 -4.78
CA ASP A 107 9.71 5.78 -5.77
C ASP A 107 9.29 7.09 -5.07
N VAL A 108 9.92 8.19 -5.42
CA VAL A 108 9.71 9.49 -4.76
C VAL A 108 8.29 10.00 -4.95
N ASP A 109 7.75 9.90 -6.17
CA ASP A 109 6.43 10.44 -6.51
C ASP A 109 5.31 9.62 -5.83
N ARG A 110 5.41 8.28 -5.86
CA ARG A 110 4.47 7.37 -5.19
C ARG A 110 4.50 7.52 -3.68
N ARG A 111 5.69 7.64 -3.10
CA ARG A 111 5.88 7.90 -1.68
C ARG A 111 5.23 9.22 -1.24
N GLU A 112 5.43 10.30 -2.00
CA GLU A 112 4.83 11.60 -1.69
C GLU A 112 3.30 11.55 -1.82
N ALA A 113 2.76 10.89 -2.85
CA ALA A 113 1.33 10.71 -3.03
C ALA A 113 0.71 9.92 -1.85
N MET A 114 1.34 8.82 -1.46
CA MET A 114 0.88 8.01 -0.32
C MET A 114 0.96 8.75 1.01
N LEU A 115 2.05 9.50 1.23
CA LEU A 115 2.21 10.31 2.44
C LEU A 115 1.12 11.36 2.54
N ARG A 116 0.87 12.12 1.47
CA ARG A 116 -0.18 13.13 1.40
C ARG A 116 -1.55 12.54 1.71
N TYR A 117 -1.90 11.45 1.01
CA TYR A 117 -3.16 10.75 1.24
C TYR A 117 -3.33 10.26 2.69
N THR A 118 -2.26 9.73 3.28
CA THR A 118 -2.30 9.26 4.66
C THR A 118 -2.54 10.42 5.63
N ILE A 119 -1.86 11.55 5.42
CA ILE A 119 -2.03 12.75 6.25
C ILE A 119 -3.45 13.31 6.13
N GLU A 120 -3.99 13.41 4.90
CA GLU A 120 -5.38 13.85 4.67
C GLU A 120 -6.38 12.96 5.42
N ARG A 121 -6.19 11.64 5.41
CA ARG A 121 -7.04 10.71 6.17
C ARG A 121 -6.90 10.89 7.68
N LEU A 122 -5.69 11.10 8.19
CA LEU A 122 -5.47 11.38 9.61
C LEU A 122 -6.13 12.70 10.04
N GLN A 123 -6.08 13.72 9.18
CA GLN A 123 -6.77 14.99 9.42
C GLN A 123 -8.30 14.81 9.45
N ALA A 124 -8.86 14.04 8.52
CA ALA A 124 -10.29 13.75 8.49
C ALA A 124 -10.75 12.99 9.76
N ILE A 125 -9.95 12.05 10.27
CA ILE A 125 -10.24 11.35 11.52
C ILE A 125 -10.21 12.35 12.69
N LYS A 126 -9.25 13.26 12.72
CA LYS A 126 -9.14 14.32 13.73
C LYS A 126 -10.41 15.18 13.80
N GLU A 127 -10.97 15.54 12.63
CA GLU A 127 -12.16 16.41 12.55
C GLU A 127 -13.44 15.75 13.06
N VAL A 128 -13.56 14.43 12.93
CA VAL A 128 -14.81 13.68 13.20
C VAL A 128 -14.83 13.04 14.59
N ASN A 129 -13.68 12.63 15.14
CA ASN A 129 -13.61 11.75 16.31
C ASN A 129 -12.68 12.26 17.41
N ILE A 130 -12.66 13.56 17.66
CA ILE A 130 -11.82 14.07 18.76
C ILE A 130 -12.50 13.84 20.11
N LEU A 131 -11.98 12.87 20.85
CA LEU A 131 -12.14 12.79 22.27
C LEU A 131 -11.07 13.68 22.93
N PRO A 132 -11.38 14.42 24.01
CA PRO A 132 -10.40 15.28 24.71
C PRO A 132 -9.11 14.55 25.09
N GLU A 133 -9.21 13.26 25.41
CA GLU A 133 -8.09 12.39 25.74
C GLU A 133 -7.11 12.17 24.58
N LEU A 134 -7.55 12.43 23.36
CA LEU A 134 -6.73 12.28 22.14
C LEU A 134 -6.13 13.62 21.65
N ALA A 135 -6.20 14.68 22.45
CA ALA A 135 -5.71 16.02 22.07
C ALA A 135 -4.22 16.01 21.67
N GLU A 136 -3.39 15.22 22.35
CA GLU A 136 -1.96 15.08 22.00
C GLU A 136 -1.76 14.41 20.64
N VAL A 137 -2.58 13.40 20.31
CA VAL A 137 -2.55 12.73 19.00
C VAL A 137 -2.97 13.72 17.92
N ALA A 138 -4.02 14.50 18.16
CA ALA A 138 -4.49 15.54 17.25
C ALA A 138 -3.41 16.61 16.98
N ALA A 139 -2.67 17.03 18.02
CA ALA A 139 -1.56 17.96 17.88
C ALA A 139 -0.40 17.35 17.06
N ALA A 140 -0.06 16.09 17.31
CA ALA A 140 0.98 15.39 16.56
C ALA A 140 0.62 15.26 15.06
N ILE A 141 -0.63 14.94 14.72
CA ILE A 141 -1.12 14.90 13.33
C ILE A 141 -0.98 16.29 12.67
N ALA A 142 -1.35 17.36 13.36
CA ALA A 142 -1.22 18.73 12.86
C ALA A 142 0.25 19.09 12.55
N MET A 143 1.17 18.79 13.45
CA MET A 143 2.61 19.03 13.25
C MET A 143 3.17 18.26 12.04
N VAL A 144 2.77 17.00 11.88
CA VAL A 144 3.19 16.18 10.73
C VAL A 144 2.62 16.76 9.43
N ALA A 145 1.35 17.15 9.42
CA ALA A 145 0.70 17.75 8.26
C ALA A 145 1.39 19.06 7.85
N GLU A 146 1.70 19.94 8.77
CA GLU A 146 2.44 21.17 8.51
C GLU A 146 3.81 20.90 7.89
N LYS A 147 4.54 19.94 8.42
CA LYS A 147 5.88 19.57 7.94
C LYS A 147 5.88 19.04 6.50
N TYR A 148 4.89 18.23 6.11
CA TYR A 148 4.93 17.49 4.85
C TYR A 148 3.98 18.03 3.77
N ILE A 149 2.92 18.76 4.12
CA ILE A 149 1.99 19.36 3.15
C ILE A 149 2.38 20.81 2.84
N SER A 150 2.87 21.57 3.82
CA SER A 150 3.18 22.99 3.68
C SER A 150 4.57 23.25 3.08
N CYS A 151 5.36 22.21 2.77
CA CYS A 151 6.69 22.39 2.19
C CYS A 151 6.57 22.86 0.72
N PRO A 152 7.00 24.09 0.37
CA PRO A 152 6.78 24.70 -0.96
C PRO A 152 7.60 24.06 -2.08
N ASP A 153 8.57 23.20 -1.79
CA ASP A 153 9.44 22.57 -2.80
C ASP A 153 8.72 21.56 -3.72
N ALA A 154 7.59 21.00 -3.28
CA ALA A 154 6.78 20.12 -4.12
C ALA A 154 6.12 20.87 -5.32
N LYS A 155 5.87 22.18 -5.19
CA LYS A 155 5.30 23.01 -6.27
C LYS A 155 6.32 23.40 -7.34
N LYS A 156 7.61 23.47 -7.03
CA LYS A 156 8.64 23.93 -7.96
C LYS A 156 9.04 22.86 -8.98
N ARG A 157 8.97 21.58 -8.60
CA ARG A 157 9.31 20.46 -9.49
C ARG A 157 8.27 20.19 -10.59
N ARG A 158 6.99 20.58 -10.39
CA ARG A 158 5.93 20.43 -11.40
C ARG A 158 6.01 21.45 -12.55
N ARG A 159 6.66 22.62 -12.35
CA ARG A 159 6.80 23.65 -13.39
C ARG A 159 8.00 23.45 -14.32
N GLY A 160 8.92 22.55 -14.03
CA GLY A 160 10.12 22.32 -14.83
C GLY A 160 10.01 21.23 -15.90
N ARG A 161 8.84 20.57 -16.06
CA ARG A 161 8.66 19.46 -17.01
C ARG A 161 7.72 19.75 -18.19
N GLY A 162 7.43 21.01 -18.42
CA GLY A 162 6.58 21.43 -19.54
C GLY A 162 7.10 22.72 -20.14
N ASP A 163 8.13 22.64 -20.98
CA ASP A 163 8.40 23.56 -22.10
C ASP A 163 9.74 23.16 -22.72
N ASP A 164 9.69 22.14 -23.58
CA ASP A 164 10.72 21.96 -24.58
C ASP A 164 10.10 22.46 -25.91
N PRO A 165 10.49 23.63 -26.41
CA PRO A 165 9.98 24.10 -27.69
C PRO A 165 10.62 23.26 -28.78
N MET A 166 9.81 22.50 -29.52
CA MET A 166 10.16 21.89 -30.79
C MET A 166 10.80 22.98 -31.69
N MET A 167 12.10 22.92 -31.88
CA MET A 167 12.78 23.59 -32.96
C MET A 167 12.40 22.90 -34.28
N SER A 168 11.60 23.62 -35.07
CA SER A 168 11.47 23.38 -36.49
C SER A 168 12.76 23.87 -37.20
N VAL A 169 13.37 23.00 -37.96
CA VAL A 169 14.03 23.28 -39.25
C VAL A 169 13.84 22.05 -40.14
#